data_c3ced36714656102562620b3588f4631
#
_entry.id   c3ced36714656102562620b3588f4631
#
_cell.length_a   1.000
_cell.length_b   1.000
_cell.length_c   1.000
_cell.angle_alpha   90.00
_cell.angle_beta   90.00
_cell.angle_gamma   90.00
#
_symmetry.space_group_name_H-M   'P 1'
#
loop_
_entity.id
_entity.type
_entity.pdbx_description
1 polymer ?
#
loop_
_entity_poly.entity_id
_entity_poly.type
_entity_poly.pdbx_seq_one_letter_code
_entity_poly.pdbx_strand_id
1 'polypeptide(L)'
;MGILFVARSARLCRWASDVGLGKHVYKVGVAPTDPKAVVAAGWAGETDWTITRKQTVEDLSEEEALARLARKEKVIEPNLYPKLKGANGIFRLAPTRVESHIIVTRALAGQSDRVEVKLKPTDFADYLIHNTLR
;
A
#
# COMPACT_ATOMS: atom_id res chain seq x y z
N MET A 1 -14.63 13.18 -7.04
CA MET A 1 -13.22 13.12 -7.43
C MET A 1 -12.37 13.00 -6.18
N GLY A 2 -11.43 12.09 -6.17
CA GLY A 2 -10.56 11.86 -5.04
C GLY A 2 -9.15 11.49 -5.48
N ILE A 3 -8.25 11.36 -4.52
CA ILE A 3 -6.88 10.94 -4.78
C ILE A 3 -6.60 9.66 -3.99
N LEU A 4 -6.43 8.56 -4.73
CA LEU A 4 -5.98 7.28 -4.17
C LEU A 4 -4.49 7.40 -3.90
N PHE A 5 -4.05 7.08 -2.69
CA PHE A 5 -2.65 7.18 -2.33
C PHE A 5 -2.17 5.96 -1.57
N VAL A 6 -0.87 5.72 -1.66
CA VAL A 6 -0.16 4.71 -0.88
C VAL A 6 0.95 5.41 -0.11
N ALA A 7 0.98 5.20 1.20
CA ALA A 7 1.98 5.79 2.08
C ALA A 7 2.73 4.70 2.85
N ARG A 8 3.96 5.01 3.24
CA ARG A 8 4.83 4.09 3.96
C ARG A 8 5.47 4.79 5.14
N SER A 9 5.56 4.08 6.26
CA SER A 9 6.30 4.51 7.44
C SER A 9 7.40 3.49 7.74
N ALA A 10 8.65 3.91 7.73
CA ALA A 10 9.77 3.04 8.05
C ALA A 10 9.67 2.50 9.48
N ARG A 11 9.21 3.32 10.41
CA ARG A 11 9.02 2.92 11.80
C ARG A 11 7.93 1.87 11.96
N LEU A 12 6.82 2.03 11.25
CA LEU A 12 5.75 1.03 11.27
C LEU A 12 6.20 -0.29 10.64
N CYS A 13 6.98 -0.24 9.56
CA CYS A 13 7.54 -1.44 8.94
C CYS A 13 8.45 -2.19 9.90
N ARG A 14 9.23 -1.48 10.70
CA ARG A 14 10.09 -2.08 11.73
C ARG A 14 9.24 -2.76 12.81
N TRP A 15 8.22 -2.07 13.29
CA TRP A 15 7.28 -2.64 14.26
C TRP A 15 6.63 -3.91 13.72
N ALA A 16 6.15 -3.87 12.48
CA ALA A 16 5.50 -5.01 11.84
C ALA A 16 6.45 -6.21 11.74
N SER A 17 7.71 -5.98 11.41
CA SER A 17 8.73 -7.02 11.39
C SER A 17 8.92 -7.63 12.78
N ASP A 18 8.95 -6.80 13.82
CA ASP A 18 9.15 -7.25 15.19
C ASP A 18 8.00 -8.12 15.70
N VAL A 19 6.78 -7.87 15.25
CA VAL A 19 5.61 -8.67 15.65
C VAL A 19 5.27 -9.80 14.67
N GLY A 20 6.14 -10.06 13.70
CA GLY A 20 5.98 -11.19 12.80
C GLY A 20 5.08 -10.94 11.59
N LEU A 21 4.75 -9.69 11.29
CA LEU A 21 3.91 -9.34 10.14
C LEU A 21 4.70 -9.08 8.86
N GLY A 22 6.04 -9.15 8.93
CA GLY A 22 6.91 -8.80 7.81
C GLY A 22 7.21 -7.30 7.77
N LYS A 23 8.14 -6.91 6.92
CA LYS A 23 8.63 -5.53 6.85
C LYS A 23 8.01 -4.71 5.70
N HIS A 24 7.10 -5.30 4.93
CA HIS A 24 6.46 -4.62 3.79
C HIS A 24 5.01 -4.29 4.12
N VAL A 25 4.83 -3.15 4.81
CA VAL A 25 3.54 -2.69 5.28
C VAL A 25 3.28 -1.30 4.70
N TYR A 26 2.08 -1.11 4.15
CA TYR A 26 1.69 0.13 3.46
C TYR A 26 0.29 0.57 3.86
N LYS A 27 0.08 1.87 3.93
CA LYS A 27 -1.24 2.47 4.15
C LYS A 27 -1.83 2.88 2.81
N VAL A 28 -3.04 2.44 2.54
CA VAL A 28 -3.81 2.83 1.35
C VAL A 28 -5.01 3.67 1.79
N GLY A 29 -5.27 4.75 1.10
CA GLY A 29 -6.42 5.60 1.39
C GLY A 29 -6.84 6.43 0.19
N VAL A 30 -7.98 7.09 0.33
CA VAL A 30 -8.49 8.02 -0.68
C VAL A 30 -8.78 9.35 0.02
N ALA A 31 -8.18 10.41 -0.47
CA ALA A 31 -8.39 11.76 0.05
C ALA A 31 -9.20 12.58 -0.95
N PRO A 32 -10.06 13.52 -0.48
CA PRO A 32 -10.84 14.37 -1.39
C PRO A 32 -9.98 15.38 -2.15
N THR A 33 -8.85 15.76 -1.57
CA THR A 33 -7.88 16.67 -2.16
C THR A 33 -6.48 16.12 -1.95
N ASP A 34 -5.43 16.96 -2.00
CA ASP A 34 -4.06 16.51 -1.80
C ASP A 34 -3.93 15.75 -0.47
N PRO A 35 -3.46 14.49 -0.49
CA PRO A 35 -3.33 13.67 0.72
C PRO A 35 -2.18 14.12 1.64
N LYS A 36 -1.40 15.10 1.27
CA LYS A 36 -0.24 15.55 2.04
C LYS A 36 -0.58 15.88 3.49
N ALA A 37 -1.69 16.59 3.72
CA ALA A 37 -2.11 16.97 5.07
C ALA A 37 -2.52 15.75 5.91
N VAL A 38 -3.21 14.79 5.29
CA VAL A 38 -3.64 13.55 5.95
C VAL A 38 -2.42 12.72 6.33
N VAL A 39 -1.46 12.62 5.42
CA VAL A 39 -0.21 11.87 5.65
C VAL A 39 0.63 12.53 6.74
N ALA A 40 0.66 13.86 6.79
CA ALA A 40 1.38 14.60 7.83
C ALA A 40 0.83 14.33 9.23
N ALA A 41 -0.47 14.10 9.36
CA ALA A 41 -1.10 13.73 10.63
C ALA A 41 -0.67 12.35 11.11
N GLY A 42 -0.36 11.45 10.19
CA GLY A 42 0.13 10.11 10.49
C GLY A 42 -0.93 9.11 10.92
N TRP A 43 -0.51 7.87 11.11
CA TRP A 43 -1.34 6.77 11.59
C TRP A 43 -0.53 5.88 12.52
N ALA A 44 -1.23 5.13 13.37
CA ALA A 44 -0.61 4.13 14.25
C ALA A 44 0.45 4.72 15.18
N GLY A 45 0.33 5.99 15.53
CA GLY A 45 1.28 6.66 16.41
C GLY A 45 2.61 7.05 15.75
N GLU A 46 2.73 6.86 14.44
CA GLU A 46 3.93 7.22 13.68
C GLU A 46 3.70 8.47 12.86
N THR A 47 4.72 9.30 12.72
CA THR A 47 4.67 10.57 11.98
C THR A 47 5.66 10.64 10.83
N ASP A 48 6.36 9.54 10.56
CA ASP A 48 7.36 9.47 9.49
C ASP A 48 6.78 8.97 8.15
N TRP A 49 5.47 9.07 7.97
CA TRP A 49 4.79 8.65 6.76
C TRP A 49 5.17 9.49 5.56
N THR A 50 5.41 8.82 4.43
CA THR A 50 5.68 9.46 3.15
C THR A 50 4.76 8.87 2.09
N ILE A 51 4.30 9.72 1.17
CA ILE A 51 3.50 9.26 0.04
C ILE A 51 4.43 8.59 -0.96
N THR A 52 4.17 7.32 -1.25
CA THR A 52 4.96 6.54 -2.20
C THR A 52 4.43 6.71 -3.62
N ARG A 53 3.09 6.67 -3.77
CA ARG A 53 2.39 6.90 -5.04
C ARG A 53 1.03 7.50 -4.77
N LYS A 54 0.51 8.24 -5.75
CA LYS A 54 -0.86 8.76 -5.72
C LYS A 54 -1.42 8.80 -7.13
N GLN A 55 -2.75 8.65 -7.23
CA GLN A 55 -3.44 8.68 -8.51
C GLN A 55 -4.83 9.27 -8.33
N THR A 56 -5.21 10.19 -9.22
CA THR A 56 -6.56 10.75 -9.21
C THR A 56 -7.56 9.68 -9.62
N VAL A 57 -8.65 9.55 -8.87
CA VAL A 57 -9.71 8.59 -9.15
C VAL A 57 -11.07 9.29 -9.14
N GLU A 58 -12.02 8.74 -9.88
CA GLU A 58 -13.39 9.22 -9.90
C GLU A 58 -14.32 8.15 -9.36
N ASP A 59 -15.36 8.58 -8.65
CA ASP A 59 -16.41 7.70 -8.12
C ASP A 59 -15.90 6.51 -7.30
N LEU A 60 -14.79 6.71 -6.59
CA LEU A 60 -14.22 5.69 -5.72
C LEU A 60 -14.07 6.25 -4.31
N SER A 61 -14.85 5.73 -3.37
CA SER A 61 -14.71 6.07 -1.96
C SER A 61 -13.56 5.28 -1.33
N GLU A 62 -13.04 5.78 -0.21
CA GLU A 62 -12.01 5.07 0.54
C GLU A 62 -12.53 3.70 1.01
N GLU A 63 -13.77 3.65 1.50
CA GLU A 63 -14.38 2.41 1.95
C GLU A 63 -14.42 1.37 0.83
N GLU A 64 -14.84 1.76 -0.36
CA GLU A 64 -14.90 0.88 -1.51
C GLU A 64 -13.50 0.43 -1.96
N ALA A 65 -12.54 1.36 -1.99
CA ALA A 65 -11.16 1.06 -2.35
C ALA A 65 -10.56 0.01 -1.41
N LEU A 66 -10.73 0.22 -0.11
CA LEU A 66 -10.20 -0.72 0.89
C LEU A 66 -10.92 -2.07 0.84
N ALA A 67 -12.22 -2.09 0.57
CA ALA A 67 -12.97 -3.34 0.44
C ALA A 67 -12.49 -4.15 -0.78
N ARG A 68 -12.25 -3.49 -1.89
CA ARG A 68 -11.72 -4.14 -3.10
C ARG A 68 -10.34 -4.75 -2.84
N LEU A 69 -9.47 -3.98 -2.21
CA LEU A 69 -8.10 -4.42 -1.96
C LEU A 69 -8.05 -5.54 -0.92
N ALA A 70 -8.90 -5.49 0.10
CA ALA A 70 -8.96 -6.52 1.14
C ALA A 70 -9.34 -7.91 0.61
N ARG A 71 -9.99 -7.97 -0.55
CA ARG A 71 -10.31 -9.24 -1.22
C ARG A 71 -9.08 -9.90 -1.86
N LYS A 72 -8.06 -9.11 -2.14
CA LYS A 72 -6.87 -9.56 -2.88
C LYS A 72 -5.63 -9.60 -2.03
N GLU A 73 -5.53 -8.72 -1.05
CA GLU A 73 -4.35 -8.56 -0.21
C GLU A 73 -4.72 -8.70 1.27
N LYS A 74 -3.71 -9.01 2.08
CA LYS A 74 -3.92 -9.22 3.52
C LYS A 74 -3.91 -7.89 4.25
N VAL A 75 -5.09 -7.48 4.73
CA VAL A 75 -5.20 -6.32 5.60
C VAL A 75 -4.79 -6.71 7.03
N ILE A 76 -4.13 -5.78 7.70
CA ILE A 76 -3.82 -5.95 9.12
C ILE A 76 -5.01 -5.43 9.92
N GLU A 77 -5.64 -6.31 10.69
CA GLU A 77 -6.82 -5.95 11.47
C GLU A 77 -6.44 -5.07 12.66
N PRO A 78 -6.94 -3.82 12.73
CA PRO A 78 -6.59 -2.91 13.84
C PRO A 78 -7.01 -3.45 15.20
N ASN A 79 -8.06 -4.26 15.24
CA ASN A 79 -8.59 -4.83 16.50
C ASN A 79 -7.65 -5.85 17.13
N LEU A 80 -6.75 -6.43 16.34
CA LEU A 80 -5.81 -7.44 16.82
C LEU A 80 -4.51 -6.83 17.34
N TYR A 81 -4.26 -5.57 17.03
CA TYR A 81 -3.01 -4.89 17.38
C TYR A 81 -3.31 -3.51 17.97
N PRO A 82 -3.07 -3.30 19.27
CA PRO A 82 -3.35 -2.01 19.92
C PRO A 82 -2.68 -0.82 19.22
N LYS A 83 -1.49 -1.02 18.65
CA LYS A 83 -0.77 0.03 17.93
C LYS A 83 -1.55 0.55 16.73
N LEU A 84 -2.36 -0.29 16.11
CA LEU A 84 -3.11 0.06 14.90
C LEU A 84 -4.53 0.53 15.18
N LYS A 85 -4.91 0.69 16.43
CA LYS A 85 -6.26 1.12 16.79
C LYS A 85 -6.61 2.43 16.10
N GLY A 86 -7.72 2.43 15.36
CA GLY A 86 -8.16 3.59 14.59
C GLY A 86 -7.45 3.77 13.24
N ALA A 87 -6.50 2.93 12.90
CA ALA A 87 -5.77 3.00 11.62
C ALA A 87 -6.25 1.89 10.68
N ASN A 88 -7.15 2.24 9.78
CA ASN A 88 -7.68 1.31 8.77
C ASN A 88 -6.86 1.40 7.49
N GLY A 89 -6.91 0.33 6.66
CA GLY A 89 -6.27 0.35 5.35
C GLY A 89 -4.77 0.13 5.38
N ILE A 90 -4.27 -0.53 6.41
CA ILE A 90 -2.87 -0.94 6.48
C ILE A 90 -2.77 -2.37 6.00
N PHE A 91 -2.01 -2.59 4.92
CA PHE A 91 -1.85 -3.89 4.28
C PHE A 91 -0.42 -4.38 4.39
N ARG A 92 -0.28 -5.70 4.56
CA ARG A 92 1.03 -6.35 4.49
C ARG A 92 1.18 -7.07 3.17
N LEU A 93 2.36 -6.98 2.57
CA LEU A 93 2.63 -7.55 1.26
C LEU A 93 3.76 -8.57 1.31
N ALA A 94 3.61 -9.62 0.51
CA ALA A 94 4.69 -10.58 0.27
C ALA A 94 5.52 -10.10 -0.93
N PRO A 95 6.84 -9.93 -0.80
CA PRO A 95 7.69 -9.47 -1.90
C PRO A 95 7.58 -10.35 -3.14
N THR A 96 7.42 -11.66 -2.95
CA THR A 96 7.29 -12.61 -4.07
C THR A 96 6.08 -12.33 -4.94
N ARG A 97 4.97 -11.88 -4.36
CA ARG A 97 3.76 -11.54 -5.12
C ARG A 97 3.95 -10.30 -5.97
N VAL A 98 4.62 -9.30 -5.42
CA VAL A 98 4.93 -8.05 -6.13
C VAL A 98 5.91 -8.33 -7.26
N GLU A 99 6.94 -9.13 -7.00
CA GLU A 99 7.91 -9.55 -8.01
C GLU A 99 7.23 -10.28 -9.17
N SER A 100 6.36 -11.24 -8.86
CA SER A 100 5.61 -12.00 -9.88
C SER A 100 4.74 -11.08 -10.72
N HIS A 101 4.08 -10.10 -10.10
CA HIS A 101 3.27 -9.12 -10.81
C HIS A 101 4.11 -8.31 -11.81
N ILE A 102 5.29 -7.86 -11.41
CA ILE A 102 6.20 -7.10 -12.27
C ILE A 102 6.66 -7.95 -13.44
N ILE A 103 7.05 -9.21 -13.20
CA ILE A 103 7.50 -10.12 -14.23
C ILE A 103 6.39 -10.35 -15.27
N VAL A 104 5.17 -10.62 -14.82
CA VAL A 104 4.03 -10.84 -15.71
C VAL A 104 3.72 -9.57 -16.52
N THR A 105 3.72 -8.40 -15.87
CA THR A 105 3.45 -7.13 -16.53
C THR A 105 4.48 -6.85 -17.62
N ARG A 106 5.76 -7.09 -17.36
CA ARG A 106 6.82 -6.92 -18.35
C ARG A 106 6.68 -7.89 -19.51
N ALA A 107 6.35 -9.15 -19.23
CA ALA A 107 6.12 -10.15 -20.26
C ALA A 107 4.97 -9.77 -21.18
N LEU A 108 3.85 -9.28 -20.62
CA LEU A 108 2.70 -8.81 -21.39
C LEU A 108 3.02 -7.57 -22.23
N ALA A 109 3.97 -6.77 -21.81
CA ALA A 109 4.45 -5.60 -22.55
C ALA A 109 5.52 -5.96 -23.61
N GLY A 110 5.83 -7.24 -23.79
CA GLY A 110 6.85 -7.68 -24.73
C GLY A 110 8.28 -7.57 -24.25
N GLN A 111 8.47 -7.23 -22.99
CA GLN A 111 9.80 -7.13 -22.36
C GLN A 111 10.16 -8.46 -21.75
N SER A 112 10.83 -9.32 -22.52
CA SER A 112 11.21 -10.65 -22.06
C SER A 112 12.63 -10.75 -21.50
N ASP A 113 13.31 -9.64 -21.31
CA ASP A 113 14.68 -9.66 -20.80
C ASP A 113 14.72 -10.10 -19.35
N ARG A 114 15.71 -10.96 -19.05
CA ARG A 114 15.97 -11.44 -17.70
C ARG A 114 16.63 -10.31 -16.90
N VAL A 115 15.87 -9.31 -16.53
CA VAL A 115 16.36 -8.26 -15.66
C VAL A 115 16.07 -8.69 -14.23
N GLU A 116 17.09 -8.65 -13.39
CA GLU A 116 16.92 -8.86 -11.97
C GLU A 116 15.94 -7.80 -11.43
N VAL A 117 14.87 -8.25 -10.79
CA VAL A 117 13.87 -7.35 -10.23
C VAL A 117 14.32 -6.93 -8.84
N LYS A 118 14.70 -5.67 -8.70
CA LYS A 118 14.95 -5.07 -7.40
C LYS A 118 13.70 -4.34 -6.96
N LEU A 119 13.06 -4.83 -5.90
CA LEU A 119 11.83 -4.24 -5.40
C LEU A 119 12.11 -2.95 -4.64
N LYS A 120 11.39 -1.91 -5.04
CA LYS A 120 11.43 -0.59 -4.40
C LYS A 120 10.07 -0.31 -3.76
N PRO A 121 9.98 0.61 -2.80
CA PRO A 121 8.68 1.00 -2.24
C PRO A 121 7.66 1.42 -3.30
N THR A 122 8.10 2.06 -4.39
CA THR A 122 7.22 2.45 -5.49
C THR A 122 6.62 1.25 -6.21
N ASP A 123 7.35 0.13 -6.29
CA ASP A 123 6.84 -1.09 -6.92
C ASP A 123 5.68 -1.68 -6.11
N PHE A 124 5.81 -1.69 -4.79
CA PHE A 124 4.75 -2.13 -3.89
C PHE A 124 3.52 -1.22 -4.01
N ALA A 125 3.74 0.09 -4.09
CA ALA A 125 2.67 1.06 -4.22
C ALA A 125 1.93 0.90 -5.55
N ASP A 126 2.65 0.73 -6.64
CA ASP A 126 2.06 0.51 -7.97
C ASP A 126 1.23 -0.78 -7.99
N TYR A 127 1.72 -1.83 -7.36
CA TYR A 127 1.00 -3.09 -7.21
C TYR A 127 -0.32 -2.91 -6.45
N LEU A 128 -0.29 -2.16 -5.34
CA LEU A 128 -1.49 -1.89 -4.54
C LEU A 128 -2.51 -1.06 -5.32
N ILE A 129 -2.06 -0.03 -6.02
CA ILE A 129 -2.94 0.81 -6.83
C ILE A 129 -3.58 -0.01 -7.95
N HIS A 130 -2.80 -0.82 -8.64
CA HIS A 130 -3.31 -1.71 -9.68
C HIS A 130 -4.42 -2.61 -9.15
N ASN A 131 -4.20 -3.25 -8.00
CA ASN A 131 -5.16 -4.17 -7.41
C ASN A 131 -6.41 -3.45 -6.86
N THR A 132 -6.28 -2.20 -6.47
CA THR A 132 -7.42 -1.39 -6.00
C THR A 132 -8.34 -0.99 -7.17
N LEU A 133 -7.76 -0.63 -8.29
CA LEU A 133 -8.50 -0.13 -9.46
C LEU A 133 -9.00 -1.22 -10.40
N ARG A 134 -8.56 -2.42 -10.22
CA ARG A 134 -8.87 -3.54 -11.09
C ARG A 134 -10.25 -4.16 -10.92
#